data_771e6d6b067b5db1d048c1ed94cce00b
#
_entry.id   771e6d6b067b5db1d048c1ed94cce00b
#
_cell.length_a   1.000
_cell.length_b   1.000
_cell.length_c   1.000
_cell.angle_alpha   90.00
_cell.angle_beta   90.00
_cell.angle_gamma   90.00
#
_symmetry.space_group_name_H-M   'P 1'
#
loop_
_entity.id
_entity.type
_entity.pdbx_description
1 polymer ?
#
loop_
_entity_poly.entity_id
_entity_poly.type
_entity_poly.pdbx_seq_one_letter_code
_entity_poly.pdbx_strand_id
1 'polypeptide(L)'
;MYKNYNINQLVLPLNLEIKIQDNDIARHVNNLVESIPKKAFDKYYKETGCPAYHPRMMLKILLCAYSQSIFSGRKIEALLSDSIRMMWLAQGYSPSYRTINRFRSNKEMQELLCQCFIQFRAQLIKEKIINNEAIFIDGTKIEANANKFSFVWKKAVEKYGISLIENSRRIYDELVEQEIIPAMELEQEATINEKEMVEVVEKLDSAIEVMDKEIAESDSVEKRKRIRHKRKRPKQLRKILKDNIARKQKYDRQLAIMENRNSYSKTDPDATFMRMKEDYMKNGQLKPGYNVQIATEGQYALAYDLFPNPTDTRTLKPFLDVIESSYFALPEYIVADAGYGSEENYVDIIENRQLTPLITYGMYLKEQERRYKKDAFKTANWDYDNADDYYTCPNGKRLIFKYNSQRKDKNGFARNFRVYECEDCCNCPYRSQCCKAKEGNNRKISINVKWEQQKEYIRAQLSDKKTGKIYKRRKIDVEPVFGFLKANLRFNRFTVRGKFKAKIEMGLALMAVNLRKYMQHTAVV
;
A
#
# COMPACT_ATOMS: atom_id res chain seq x y z
N MET A 1 4.14 6.42 -64.75
CA MET A 1 2.81 5.83 -64.80
C MET A 1 2.30 5.67 -63.36
N TYR A 2 1.16 6.30 -63.03
CA TYR A 2 0.57 6.17 -61.69
C TYR A 2 -0.31 4.90 -61.63
N LYS A 3 -0.37 4.24 -60.47
CA LYS A 3 -1.36 3.16 -60.24
C LYS A 3 -2.76 3.76 -60.28
N ASN A 4 -3.72 3.01 -60.81
CA ASN A 4 -5.12 3.44 -60.81
C ASN A 4 -5.59 3.78 -59.42
N TYR A 5 -6.13 4.98 -59.26
CA TYR A 5 -6.72 5.50 -58.05
C TYR A 5 -8.25 5.56 -58.23
N ASN A 6 -8.96 4.84 -57.38
CA ASN A 6 -10.42 4.85 -57.40
C ASN A 6 -10.94 5.34 -56.05
N ILE A 7 -11.55 6.51 -56.02
CA ILE A 7 -12.12 7.15 -54.85
C ILE A 7 -13.39 6.43 -54.35
N ASN A 8 -14.02 5.66 -55.22
CA ASN A 8 -15.30 4.96 -54.95
C ASN A 8 -15.11 3.49 -54.56
N GLN A 9 -13.91 3.07 -54.17
CA GLN A 9 -13.70 1.70 -53.73
C GLN A 9 -14.38 1.48 -52.37
N LEU A 10 -15.47 0.71 -52.37
CA LEU A 10 -16.33 0.55 -51.20
C LEU A 10 -16.04 -0.72 -50.40
N VAL A 11 -15.48 -1.77 -50.99
CA VAL A 11 -15.25 -3.05 -50.32
C VAL A 11 -13.96 -3.72 -50.80
N LEU A 12 -13.10 -4.08 -49.84
CA LEU A 12 -11.99 -5.02 -50.05
C LEU A 12 -12.28 -6.28 -49.20
N PRO A 13 -12.48 -7.45 -49.76
CA PRO A 13 -12.57 -8.70 -49.02
C PRO A 13 -11.19 -9.00 -48.40
N LEU A 14 -11.02 -8.83 -47.09
CA LEU A 14 -9.78 -9.09 -46.38
C LEU A 14 -9.97 -10.28 -45.45
N ASN A 15 -9.21 -11.36 -45.67
CA ASN A 15 -9.00 -12.36 -44.64
C ASN A 15 -7.97 -11.81 -43.63
N LEU A 16 -8.47 -11.31 -42.49
CA LEU A 16 -7.65 -10.70 -41.46
C LEU A 16 -6.67 -11.70 -40.83
N GLU A 17 -7.01 -12.95 -40.78
CA GLU A 17 -6.18 -14.00 -40.17
C GLU A 17 -4.87 -14.23 -40.93
N ILE A 18 -4.91 -14.20 -42.26
CA ILE A 18 -3.71 -14.33 -43.11
C ILE A 18 -2.74 -13.17 -42.94
N LYS A 19 -3.23 -12.00 -42.48
CA LYS A 19 -2.40 -10.79 -42.25
C LYS A 19 -1.69 -10.79 -40.92
N ILE A 20 -2.06 -11.67 -39.99
CA ILE A 20 -1.48 -11.75 -38.64
C ILE A 20 -0.49 -12.92 -38.63
N GLN A 21 0.78 -12.59 -38.40
CA GLN A 21 1.86 -13.58 -38.31
C GLN A 21 1.63 -14.55 -37.13
N ASP A 22 2.19 -15.76 -37.22
CA ASP A 22 1.99 -16.79 -36.19
C ASP A 22 2.51 -16.35 -34.81
N ASN A 23 3.62 -15.66 -34.75
CA ASN A 23 4.18 -15.10 -33.51
C ASN A 23 3.75 -13.64 -33.25
N ASP A 24 2.53 -13.25 -33.65
CA ASP A 24 2.01 -11.92 -33.36
C ASP A 24 1.41 -11.86 -31.97
N ILE A 25 1.53 -10.71 -31.29
CA ILE A 25 0.97 -10.47 -29.95
C ILE A 25 -0.53 -10.75 -29.87
N ALA A 26 -1.29 -10.52 -30.96
CA ALA A 26 -2.71 -10.78 -31.00
C ALA A 26 -3.01 -12.29 -30.88
N ARG A 27 -2.19 -13.17 -31.48
CA ARG A 27 -2.34 -14.62 -31.33
C ARG A 27 -2.05 -15.10 -29.92
N HIS A 28 -0.99 -14.58 -29.29
CA HIS A 28 -0.68 -14.89 -27.88
C HIS A 28 -1.80 -14.44 -26.94
N VAL A 29 -2.35 -13.24 -27.15
CA VAL A 29 -3.52 -12.73 -26.41
C VAL A 29 -4.72 -13.65 -26.63
N ASN A 30 -5.00 -14.03 -27.87
CA ASN A 30 -6.09 -14.93 -28.21
C ASN A 30 -5.95 -16.27 -27.49
N ASN A 31 -4.80 -16.92 -27.60
CA ASN A 31 -4.55 -18.24 -27.03
C ASN A 31 -4.67 -18.22 -25.50
N LEU A 32 -4.11 -17.20 -24.83
CA LEU A 32 -4.27 -17.04 -23.38
C LEU A 32 -5.74 -16.90 -22.97
N VAL A 33 -6.50 -16.04 -23.65
CA VAL A 33 -7.91 -15.81 -23.26
C VAL A 33 -8.78 -17.03 -23.57
N GLU A 34 -8.50 -17.76 -24.64
CA GLU A 34 -9.21 -18.99 -24.94
C GLU A 34 -8.88 -20.16 -24.00
N SER A 35 -7.70 -20.17 -23.37
CA SER A 35 -7.34 -21.16 -22.35
C SER A 35 -8.11 -20.98 -21.03
N ILE A 36 -8.71 -19.82 -20.78
CA ILE A 36 -9.48 -19.56 -19.56
C ILE A 36 -10.77 -20.39 -19.56
N PRO A 37 -11.09 -21.12 -18.46
CA PRO A 37 -12.29 -21.92 -18.37
C PRO A 37 -13.57 -21.12 -18.62
N LYS A 38 -14.56 -21.72 -19.32
CA LYS A 38 -15.84 -21.05 -19.61
C LYS A 38 -16.53 -20.50 -18.35
N LYS A 39 -16.52 -21.26 -17.26
CA LYS A 39 -17.10 -20.87 -15.97
C LYS A 39 -16.62 -19.50 -15.45
N ALA A 40 -15.40 -19.08 -15.75
CA ALA A 40 -14.88 -17.77 -15.34
C ALA A 40 -15.64 -16.59 -16.00
N PHE A 41 -16.34 -16.84 -17.10
CA PHE A 41 -17.10 -15.84 -17.84
C PHE A 41 -18.61 -15.86 -17.54
N ASP A 42 -19.13 -16.88 -16.84
CA ASP A 42 -20.56 -17.05 -16.57
C ASP A 42 -21.16 -15.87 -15.80
N LYS A 43 -20.39 -15.27 -14.89
CA LYS A 43 -20.78 -14.09 -14.10
C LYS A 43 -21.04 -12.83 -14.96
N TYR A 44 -20.60 -12.81 -16.21
CA TYR A 44 -20.87 -11.72 -17.16
C TYR A 44 -22.14 -11.93 -17.97
N TYR A 45 -22.69 -13.15 -17.94
CA TYR A 45 -23.93 -13.46 -18.63
C TYR A 45 -25.13 -12.80 -17.92
N LYS A 46 -26.01 -12.20 -18.69
CA LYS A 46 -27.28 -11.63 -18.21
C LYS A 46 -28.39 -12.19 -19.06
N GLU A 47 -29.44 -12.69 -18.43
CA GLU A 47 -30.61 -13.25 -19.11
C GLU A 47 -31.49 -12.20 -19.79
N THR A 48 -31.43 -10.96 -19.26
CA THR A 48 -32.28 -9.84 -19.71
C THR A 48 -31.47 -8.63 -20.12
N GLY A 49 -32.01 -7.80 -21.01
CA GLY A 49 -31.42 -6.55 -21.50
C GLY A 49 -30.86 -6.64 -22.90
N CYS A 50 -30.22 -5.56 -23.37
CA CYS A 50 -29.57 -5.52 -24.68
C CYS A 50 -28.43 -6.55 -24.76
N PRO A 51 -28.22 -7.21 -25.95
CA PRO A 51 -27.11 -8.11 -26.18
C PRO A 51 -25.76 -7.47 -25.82
N ALA A 52 -25.03 -8.08 -24.89
CA ALA A 52 -23.73 -7.60 -24.47
C ALA A 52 -22.63 -8.17 -25.38
N TYR A 53 -21.52 -7.42 -25.52
CA TYR A 53 -20.33 -7.96 -26.17
C TYR A 53 -19.76 -9.13 -25.35
N HIS A 54 -19.28 -10.15 -26.04
CA HIS A 54 -18.74 -11.33 -25.38
C HIS A 54 -17.53 -10.97 -24.48
N PRO A 55 -17.49 -11.38 -23.20
CA PRO A 55 -16.46 -10.97 -22.26
C PRO A 55 -15.05 -11.43 -22.67
N ARG A 56 -14.89 -12.57 -23.35
CA ARG A 56 -13.59 -12.98 -23.91
C ARG A 56 -13.07 -11.98 -24.93
N MET A 57 -13.93 -11.54 -25.85
CA MET A 57 -13.58 -10.53 -26.85
C MET A 57 -13.15 -9.22 -26.17
N MET A 58 -13.91 -8.75 -25.17
CA MET A 58 -13.58 -7.54 -24.44
C MET A 58 -12.23 -7.63 -23.70
N LEU A 59 -11.93 -8.80 -23.12
CA LEU A 59 -10.64 -9.05 -22.46
C LEU A 59 -9.49 -9.08 -23.47
N LYS A 60 -9.66 -9.71 -24.64
CA LYS A 60 -8.66 -9.72 -25.72
C LYS A 60 -8.33 -8.31 -26.19
N ILE A 61 -9.36 -7.48 -26.41
CA ILE A 61 -9.21 -6.07 -26.79
C ILE A 61 -8.36 -5.31 -25.75
N LEU A 62 -8.67 -5.46 -24.45
CA LEU A 62 -7.94 -4.80 -23.38
C LEU A 62 -6.47 -5.25 -23.33
N LEU A 63 -6.20 -6.55 -23.31
CA LEU A 63 -4.83 -7.08 -23.23
C LEU A 63 -3.98 -6.67 -24.44
N CYS A 64 -4.55 -6.73 -25.64
CA CYS A 64 -3.86 -6.32 -26.86
C CYS A 64 -3.55 -4.81 -26.85
N ALA A 65 -4.47 -3.96 -26.42
CA ALA A 65 -4.25 -2.53 -26.32
C ALA A 65 -3.16 -2.19 -25.26
N TYR A 66 -3.23 -2.83 -24.08
CA TYR A 66 -2.22 -2.63 -23.02
C TYR A 66 -0.84 -3.08 -23.47
N SER A 67 -0.73 -4.16 -24.23
CA SER A 67 0.55 -4.61 -24.80
C SER A 67 1.17 -3.60 -25.78
N GLN A 68 0.35 -2.70 -26.33
CA GLN A 68 0.78 -1.61 -27.21
C GLN A 68 0.92 -0.26 -26.46
N SER A 69 0.94 -0.27 -25.11
CA SER A 69 1.00 0.92 -24.25
C SER A 69 -0.21 1.86 -24.39
N ILE A 70 -1.37 1.32 -24.76
CA ILE A 70 -2.61 2.08 -24.94
C ILE A 70 -3.60 1.73 -23.83
N PHE A 71 -3.77 2.69 -22.89
CA PHE A 71 -4.57 2.52 -21.66
C PHE A 71 -5.91 3.29 -21.70
N SER A 72 -6.03 4.29 -22.59
CA SER A 72 -7.23 5.11 -22.69
C SER A 72 -8.34 4.41 -23.45
N GLY A 73 -9.55 4.31 -22.87
CA GLY A 73 -10.71 3.71 -23.53
C GLY A 73 -11.03 4.34 -24.89
N ARG A 74 -10.88 5.67 -25.05
CA ARG A 74 -11.09 6.35 -26.34
C ARG A 74 -10.04 5.97 -27.39
N LYS A 75 -8.79 5.81 -26.98
CA LYS A 75 -7.73 5.34 -27.89
C LYS A 75 -7.93 3.86 -28.26
N ILE A 76 -8.42 3.05 -27.31
CA ILE A 76 -8.76 1.64 -27.60
C ILE A 76 -9.91 1.54 -28.61
N GLU A 77 -10.95 2.37 -28.46
CA GLU A 77 -12.05 2.47 -29.42
C GLU A 77 -11.55 2.83 -30.83
N ALA A 78 -10.69 3.86 -30.94
CA ALA A 78 -10.09 4.25 -32.23
C ALA A 78 -9.30 3.09 -32.87
N LEU A 79 -8.53 2.33 -32.08
CA LEU A 79 -7.77 1.18 -32.59
C LEU A 79 -8.65 0.07 -33.20
N LEU A 80 -9.90 -0.06 -32.80
CA LEU A 80 -10.81 -1.06 -33.36
C LEU A 80 -11.11 -0.81 -34.84
N SER A 81 -10.98 0.45 -35.28
CA SER A 81 -11.16 0.85 -36.68
C SER A 81 -9.86 0.90 -37.49
N ASP A 82 -8.70 1.03 -36.82
CA ASP A 82 -7.43 1.30 -37.50
C ASP A 82 -6.46 0.11 -37.47
N SER A 83 -6.63 -0.83 -36.53
CA SER A 83 -5.69 -1.93 -36.31
C SER A 83 -6.26 -3.27 -36.78
N ILE A 84 -5.61 -3.92 -37.71
CA ILE A 84 -5.96 -5.28 -38.19
C ILE A 84 -5.97 -6.27 -36.99
N ARG A 85 -5.02 -6.19 -36.07
CA ARG A 85 -4.98 -6.99 -34.84
C ARG A 85 -6.26 -6.83 -34.01
N MET A 86 -6.67 -5.58 -33.82
CA MET A 86 -7.85 -5.26 -33.01
C MET A 86 -9.15 -5.66 -33.72
N MET A 87 -9.25 -5.46 -35.03
CA MET A 87 -10.40 -5.92 -35.83
C MET A 87 -10.55 -7.43 -35.76
N TRP A 88 -9.45 -8.19 -35.88
CA TRP A 88 -9.46 -9.64 -35.77
C TRP A 88 -9.91 -10.12 -34.38
N LEU A 89 -9.31 -9.57 -33.30
CA LEU A 89 -9.67 -9.91 -31.90
C LEU A 89 -11.11 -9.53 -31.56
N ALA A 90 -11.59 -8.43 -32.13
CA ALA A 90 -12.95 -7.92 -31.92
C ALA A 90 -13.98 -8.55 -32.88
N GLN A 91 -13.56 -9.40 -33.82
CA GLN A 91 -14.44 -10.01 -34.83
C GLN A 91 -15.29 -8.96 -35.57
N GLY A 92 -14.70 -7.81 -35.89
CA GLY A 92 -15.38 -6.70 -36.56
C GLY A 92 -16.30 -5.83 -35.67
N TYR A 93 -16.48 -6.19 -34.41
CA TYR A 93 -17.24 -5.35 -33.47
C TYR A 93 -16.46 -4.15 -33.01
N SER A 94 -17.16 -3.02 -32.79
CA SER A 94 -16.57 -1.75 -32.30
C SER A 94 -17.25 -1.26 -31.02
N PRO A 95 -16.96 -1.88 -29.84
CA PRO A 95 -17.50 -1.42 -28.59
C PRO A 95 -17.01 -0.01 -28.26
N SER A 96 -17.94 0.88 -27.85
CA SER A 96 -17.61 2.24 -27.47
C SER A 96 -16.69 2.33 -26.25
N TYR A 97 -15.93 3.42 -26.10
CA TYR A 97 -15.05 3.65 -24.93
C TYR A 97 -15.81 3.57 -23.60
N ARG A 98 -17.10 3.92 -23.59
CA ARG A 98 -17.96 3.79 -22.40
C ARG A 98 -18.16 2.32 -22.02
N THR A 99 -18.40 1.45 -23.00
CA THR A 99 -18.54 0.01 -22.81
C THR A 99 -17.22 -0.61 -22.37
N ILE A 100 -16.10 -0.25 -23.01
CA ILE A 100 -14.76 -0.70 -22.66
C ILE A 100 -14.41 -0.31 -21.20
N ASN A 101 -14.66 0.95 -20.82
CA ASN A 101 -14.39 1.42 -19.45
C ASN A 101 -15.31 0.76 -18.43
N ARG A 102 -16.59 0.51 -18.76
CA ARG A 102 -17.55 -0.19 -17.90
C ARG A 102 -17.12 -1.64 -17.67
N PHE A 103 -16.72 -2.33 -18.72
CA PHE A 103 -16.19 -3.70 -18.63
C PHE A 103 -14.93 -3.76 -17.76
N ARG A 104 -13.92 -2.89 -18.01
CA ARG A 104 -12.70 -2.79 -17.24
C ARG A 104 -12.93 -2.48 -15.76
N SER A 105 -14.00 -1.74 -15.42
CA SER A 105 -14.32 -1.34 -14.05
C SER A 105 -15.32 -2.28 -13.36
N ASN A 106 -15.69 -3.39 -13.99
CA ASN A 106 -16.59 -4.38 -13.41
C ASN A 106 -15.92 -5.10 -12.23
N LYS A 107 -16.70 -5.40 -11.17
CA LYS A 107 -16.21 -6.11 -9.98
C LYS A 107 -15.69 -7.53 -10.31
N GLU A 108 -16.27 -8.19 -11.30
CA GLU A 108 -15.88 -9.53 -11.72
C GLU A 108 -14.53 -9.57 -12.46
N MET A 109 -14.03 -8.40 -12.91
CA MET A 109 -12.78 -8.30 -13.68
C MET A 109 -11.55 -8.73 -12.90
N GLN A 110 -11.55 -8.55 -11.58
CA GLN A 110 -10.43 -8.97 -10.73
C GLN A 110 -10.26 -10.49 -10.74
N GLU A 111 -11.35 -11.23 -10.60
CA GLU A 111 -11.34 -12.69 -10.64
C GLU A 111 -10.91 -13.21 -12.02
N LEU A 112 -11.44 -12.59 -13.08
CA LEU A 112 -11.05 -12.93 -14.44
C LEU A 112 -9.57 -12.72 -14.71
N LEU A 113 -8.97 -11.64 -14.19
CA LEU A 113 -7.54 -11.41 -14.26
C LEU A 113 -6.74 -12.45 -13.45
N CYS A 114 -7.19 -12.82 -12.26
CA CYS A 114 -6.55 -13.90 -11.51
C CYS A 114 -6.51 -15.19 -12.34
N GLN A 115 -7.61 -15.55 -13.03
CA GLN A 115 -7.63 -16.70 -13.94
C GLN A 115 -6.63 -16.55 -15.11
N CYS A 116 -6.45 -15.34 -15.66
CA CYS A 116 -5.41 -15.10 -16.67
C CYS A 116 -4.00 -15.44 -16.12
N PHE A 117 -3.67 -14.99 -14.93
CA PHE A 117 -2.37 -15.27 -14.30
C PHE A 117 -2.19 -16.76 -14.01
N ILE A 118 -3.21 -17.43 -13.50
CA ILE A 118 -3.19 -18.87 -13.22
C ILE A 118 -2.95 -19.67 -14.52
N GLN A 119 -3.71 -19.40 -15.58
CA GLN A 119 -3.57 -20.11 -16.85
C GLN A 119 -2.21 -19.81 -17.51
N PHE A 120 -1.77 -18.56 -17.49
CA PHE A 120 -0.46 -18.18 -18.01
C PHE A 120 0.68 -18.88 -17.26
N ARG A 121 0.61 -18.92 -15.92
CA ARG A 121 1.59 -19.65 -15.10
C ARG A 121 1.59 -21.15 -15.42
N ALA A 122 0.42 -21.77 -15.54
CA ALA A 122 0.30 -23.19 -15.92
C ALA A 122 0.95 -23.48 -17.29
N GLN A 123 0.81 -22.56 -18.25
CA GLN A 123 1.48 -22.64 -19.53
C GLN A 123 2.99 -22.57 -19.40
N LEU A 124 3.53 -21.60 -18.63
CA LEU A 124 4.97 -21.45 -18.41
C LEU A 124 5.60 -22.69 -17.75
N ILE A 125 4.90 -23.33 -16.81
CA ILE A 125 5.32 -24.58 -16.18
C ILE A 125 5.33 -25.74 -17.20
N LYS A 126 4.25 -25.87 -17.97
CA LYS A 126 4.12 -26.91 -19.02
C LYS A 126 5.25 -26.82 -20.04
N GLU A 127 5.63 -25.63 -20.41
CA GLU A 127 6.73 -25.34 -21.35
C GLU A 127 8.11 -25.33 -20.69
N LYS A 128 8.20 -25.62 -19.40
CA LYS A 128 9.45 -25.64 -18.61
C LYS A 128 10.24 -24.33 -18.60
N ILE A 129 9.54 -23.19 -18.80
CA ILE A 129 10.11 -21.84 -18.74
C ILE A 129 10.36 -21.44 -17.28
N ILE A 130 9.51 -21.90 -16.35
CA ILE A 130 9.64 -21.76 -14.91
C ILE A 130 9.58 -23.13 -14.22
N ASN A 131 10.22 -23.27 -13.06
CA ASN A 131 10.34 -24.55 -12.37
C ASN A 131 9.57 -24.63 -11.04
N ASN A 132 8.99 -23.52 -10.59
CA ASN A 132 8.25 -23.42 -9.33
C ASN A 132 9.05 -23.77 -8.07
N GLU A 133 10.36 -23.55 -8.09
CA GLU A 133 11.24 -23.79 -6.92
C GLU A 133 11.27 -22.58 -6.00
N ALA A 134 11.24 -21.36 -6.57
CA ALA A 134 11.36 -20.10 -5.85
C ALA A 134 10.50 -19.01 -6.46
N ILE A 135 9.98 -18.11 -5.63
CA ILE A 135 9.40 -16.84 -6.08
C ILE A 135 10.24 -15.67 -5.59
N PHE A 136 10.35 -14.67 -6.46
CA PHE A 136 11.08 -13.43 -6.21
C PHE A 136 10.09 -12.30 -5.99
N ILE A 137 10.11 -11.71 -4.79
CA ILE A 137 9.15 -10.67 -4.40
C ILE A 137 9.87 -9.32 -4.31
N ASP A 138 9.27 -8.31 -4.91
CA ASP A 138 9.71 -6.92 -4.78
C ASP A 138 8.53 -5.96 -4.96
N GLY A 139 8.70 -4.74 -4.46
CA GLY A 139 7.70 -3.69 -4.50
C GLY A 139 8.13 -2.49 -5.36
N THR A 140 7.15 -1.90 -6.02
CA THR A 140 7.34 -0.61 -6.68
C THR A 140 6.18 0.34 -6.40
N LYS A 141 6.48 1.64 -6.40
CA LYS A 141 5.47 2.67 -6.16
C LYS A 141 4.98 3.22 -7.49
N ILE A 142 3.66 3.24 -7.67
CA ILE A 142 2.99 3.80 -8.85
C ILE A 142 2.10 4.95 -8.40
N GLU A 143 2.18 6.09 -9.11
CA GLU A 143 1.40 7.29 -8.80
C GLU A 143 -0.10 7.03 -9.01
N ALA A 144 -0.93 7.45 -8.05
CA ALA A 144 -2.39 7.39 -8.16
C ALA A 144 -2.92 8.49 -9.08
N ASN A 145 -4.11 8.28 -9.65
CA ASN A 145 -4.82 9.33 -10.38
C ASN A 145 -5.46 10.33 -9.40
N ALA A 146 -4.62 11.04 -8.66
CA ALA A 146 -5.05 11.96 -7.62
C ALA A 146 -4.32 13.29 -7.71
N ASN A 147 -4.91 14.33 -7.12
CA ASN A 147 -4.25 15.63 -7.01
C ASN A 147 -3.20 15.59 -5.90
N LYS A 148 -1.96 15.90 -6.23
CA LYS A 148 -0.82 15.91 -5.30
C LYS A 148 -0.94 16.92 -4.15
N PHE A 149 -1.82 17.92 -4.26
CA PHE A 149 -2.06 18.93 -3.22
C PHE A 149 -3.30 18.64 -2.36
N SER A 150 -4.03 17.57 -2.61
CA SER A 150 -5.24 17.20 -1.87
C SER A 150 -4.97 16.24 -0.70
N PHE A 151 -3.88 16.48 0.03
CA PHE A 151 -3.47 15.63 1.17
C PHE A 151 -4.26 15.90 2.45
N VAL A 152 -4.42 14.84 3.24
CA VAL A 152 -4.87 14.88 4.64
C VAL A 152 -3.87 14.07 5.47
N TRP A 153 -3.29 14.70 6.50
CA TRP A 153 -2.28 14.09 7.37
C TRP A 153 -2.85 13.73 8.73
N LYS A 154 -2.62 12.49 9.19
CA LYS A 154 -3.12 11.99 10.48
C LYS A 154 -2.71 12.90 11.64
N LYS A 155 -1.41 13.23 11.75
CA LYS A 155 -0.91 14.13 12.79
C LYS A 155 -1.58 15.51 12.80
N ALA A 156 -1.94 16.05 11.65
CA ALA A 156 -2.61 17.34 11.56
C ALA A 156 -4.07 17.23 12.05
N VAL A 157 -4.78 16.18 11.63
CA VAL A 157 -6.16 15.92 12.05
C VAL A 157 -6.23 15.69 13.56
N GLU A 158 -5.33 14.87 14.12
CA GLU A 158 -5.23 14.63 15.57
C GLU A 158 -4.93 15.92 16.35
N LYS A 159 -3.94 16.70 15.90
CA LYS A 159 -3.58 17.99 16.54
C LYS A 159 -4.76 18.96 16.56
N TYR A 160 -5.41 19.16 15.40
CA TYR A 160 -6.56 20.06 15.32
C TYR A 160 -7.79 19.52 16.05
N GLY A 161 -7.95 18.20 16.15
CA GLY A 161 -8.99 17.54 16.94
C GLY A 161 -8.83 17.83 18.44
N ILE A 162 -7.62 17.70 18.98
CA ILE A 162 -7.30 18.01 20.38
C ILE A 162 -7.57 19.50 20.67
N SER A 163 -7.03 20.40 19.84
CA SER A 163 -7.23 21.83 20.03
C SER A 163 -8.71 22.26 19.93
N LEU A 164 -9.52 21.55 19.11
CA LEU A 164 -10.95 21.78 19.01
C LEU A 164 -11.67 21.36 20.31
N ILE A 165 -11.33 20.22 20.89
CA ILE A 165 -11.90 19.72 22.15
C ILE A 165 -11.55 20.69 23.28
N GLU A 166 -10.30 21.11 23.39
CA GLU A 166 -9.84 22.10 24.39
C GLU A 166 -10.56 23.44 24.26
N ASN A 167 -10.78 23.92 23.04
CA ASN A 167 -11.52 25.14 22.79
C ASN A 167 -13.00 25.01 23.16
N SER A 168 -13.62 23.89 22.81
CA SER A 168 -15.02 23.62 23.13
C SER A 168 -15.23 23.50 24.64
N ARG A 169 -14.25 22.90 25.36
CA ARG A 169 -14.26 22.85 26.81
C ARG A 169 -14.19 24.24 27.44
N ARG A 170 -13.28 25.10 26.97
CA ARG A 170 -13.17 26.49 27.46
C ARG A 170 -14.49 27.27 27.24
N ILE A 171 -15.15 27.05 26.11
CA ILE A 171 -16.45 27.69 25.84
C ILE A 171 -17.51 27.19 26.82
N TYR A 172 -17.53 25.88 27.12
CA TYR A 172 -18.44 25.33 28.13
C TYR A 172 -18.19 25.96 29.52
N ASP A 173 -16.93 26.02 29.96
CA ASP A 173 -16.56 26.62 31.25
C ASP A 173 -16.98 28.10 31.31
N GLU A 174 -16.74 28.89 30.24
CA GLU A 174 -17.21 30.28 30.14
C GLU A 174 -18.75 30.40 30.28
N LEU A 175 -19.50 29.49 29.67
CA LEU A 175 -20.98 29.51 29.72
C LEU A 175 -21.51 29.15 31.12
N VAL A 176 -20.86 28.26 31.84
CA VAL A 176 -21.21 27.89 33.21
C VAL A 176 -20.81 29.00 34.20
N GLU A 177 -19.59 29.54 34.08
CA GLU A 177 -19.11 30.66 34.95
C GLU A 177 -19.98 31.91 34.81
N GLN A 178 -20.53 32.17 33.61
CA GLN A 178 -21.44 33.31 33.36
C GLN A 178 -22.91 33.00 33.67
N GLU A 179 -23.17 31.83 34.29
CA GLU A 179 -24.53 31.37 34.63
C GLU A 179 -25.50 31.36 33.44
N ILE A 180 -25.01 31.19 32.20
CA ILE A 180 -25.83 31.16 30.98
C ILE A 180 -26.50 29.78 30.83
N ILE A 181 -25.77 28.71 31.18
CA ILE A 181 -26.28 27.35 31.21
C ILE A 181 -25.92 26.68 32.55
N PRO A 182 -26.73 25.72 33.06
CA PRO A 182 -26.38 24.96 34.23
C PRO A 182 -25.20 24.02 33.96
N ALA A 183 -24.41 23.75 35.00
CA ALA A 183 -23.35 22.74 34.93
C ALA A 183 -23.92 21.37 34.56
N MET A 184 -23.16 20.59 33.79
CA MET A 184 -23.50 19.24 33.35
C MET A 184 -22.51 18.24 33.93
N GLU A 185 -22.95 17.01 34.18
CA GLU A 185 -22.05 15.90 34.44
C GLU A 185 -21.35 15.50 33.12
N LEU A 186 -20.01 15.59 33.10
CA LEU A 186 -19.20 15.22 31.96
C LEU A 186 -18.57 13.85 32.20
N GLU A 187 -18.48 13.04 31.16
CA GLU A 187 -17.82 11.72 31.23
C GLU A 187 -16.34 11.83 31.66
N GLN A 188 -15.68 12.92 31.31
CA GLN A 188 -14.30 13.22 31.70
C GLN A 188 -14.21 14.70 32.13
N GLU A 189 -13.73 14.96 33.35
CA GLU A 189 -13.62 16.34 33.89
C GLU A 189 -12.73 17.28 33.04
N ALA A 190 -11.73 16.76 32.32
CA ALA A 190 -10.78 17.57 31.56
C ALA A 190 -11.15 17.79 30.09
N THR A 191 -12.14 17.05 29.54
CA THR A 191 -12.49 17.08 28.12
C THR A 191 -13.99 17.17 27.91
N ILE A 192 -14.42 17.45 26.68
CA ILE A 192 -15.83 17.45 26.28
C ILE A 192 -15.96 16.63 24.99
N ASN A 193 -16.86 15.67 25.00
CA ASN A 193 -17.12 14.80 23.83
C ASN A 193 -18.17 15.43 22.88
N GLU A 194 -18.40 14.81 21.72
CA GLU A 194 -19.33 15.33 20.72
C GLU A 194 -20.78 15.39 21.23
N LYS A 195 -21.25 14.40 21.98
CA LYS A 195 -22.61 14.35 22.52
C LYS A 195 -22.82 15.46 23.54
N GLU A 196 -21.85 15.65 24.43
CA GLU A 196 -21.87 16.72 25.40
C GLU A 196 -21.85 18.12 24.74
N MET A 197 -21.05 18.30 23.66
CA MET A 197 -21.09 19.54 22.89
C MET A 197 -22.48 19.82 22.27
N VAL A 198 -23.18 18.78 21.80
CA VAL A 198 -24.55 18.91 21.27
C VAL A 198 -25.51 19.33 22.39
N GLU A 199 -25.41 18.69 23.56
CA GLU A 199 -26.25 19.05 24.73
C GLU A 199 -26.01 20.48 25.20
N VAL A 200 -24.74 20.95 25.22
CA VAL A 200 -24.41 22.34 25.51
C VAL A 200 -25.08 23.30 24.53
N VAL A 201 -25.08 22.95 23.24
CA VAL A 201 -25.75 23.76 22.21
C VAL A 201 -27.27 23.82 22.41
N GLU A 202 -27.90 22.69 22.78
CA GLU A 202 -29.36 22.65 23.05
C GLU A 202 -29.74 23.52 24.27
N LYS A 203 -28.98 23.40 25.39
CA LYS A 203 -29.17 24.25 26.56
C LYS A 203 -28.96 25.73 26.24
N LEU A 204 -27.96 26.03 25.40
CA LEU A 204 -27.69 27.39 24.97
C LEU A 204 -28.76 27.94 24.02
N ASP A 205 -29.32 27.09 23.14
CA ASP A 205 -30.45 27.46 22.28
C ASP A 205 -31.68 27.83 23.15
N SER A 206 -32.00 27.03 24.18
CA SER A 206 -33.07 27.30 25.16
C SER A 206 -32.84 28.61 25.93
N ALA A 207 -31.61 28.85 26.41
CA ALA A 207 -31.27 30.11 27.12
C ALA A 207 -31.43 31.35 26.21
N ILE A 208 -31.04 31.24 24.95
CA ILE A 208 -31.19 32.30 23.96
C ILE A 208 -32.68 32.58 23.66
N GLU A 209 -33.52 31.54 23.57
CA GLU A 209 -34.96 31.70 23.37
C GLU A 209 -35.64 32.41 24.54
N VAL A 210 -35.25 32.12 25.78
CA VAL A 210 -35.74 32.87 26.95
C VAL A 210 -35.37 34.35 26.84
N MET A 211 -34.08 34.65 26.51
CA MET A 211 -33.66 36.05 26.29
C MET A 211 -34.40 36.73 25.15
N ASP A 212 -34.74 36.00 24.08
CA ASP A 212 -35.51 36.54 22.94
C ASP A 212 -36.97 36.84 23.34
N LYS A 213 -37.62 36.02 24.18
CA LYS A 213 -38.94 36.28 24.74
C LYS A 213 -38.92 37.50 25.67
N GLU A 214 -37.94 37.59 26.58
CA GLU A 214 -37.80 38.75 27.46
C GLU A 214 -37.61 40.07 26.69
N ILE A 215 -36.90 40.03 25.54
CA ILE A 215 -36.76 41.21 24.68
C ILE A 215 -38.11 41.60 24.04
N ALA A 216 -38.93 40.59 23.67
CA ALA A 216 -40.24 40.86 23.04
C ALA A 216 -41.27 41.42 24.04
N GLU A 217 -41.28 40.92 25.26
CA GLU A 217 -42.25 41.26 26.32
C GLU A 217 -41.87 42.52 27.11
N SER A 218 -40.64 43.03 26.97
CA SER A 218 -40.17 44.18 27.73
C SER A 218 -40.65 45.51 27.15
N ASP A 219 -41.28 46.37 27.95
CA ASP A 219 -41.76 47.70 27.57
C ASP A 219 -40.66 48.77 27.60
N SER A 220 -39.56 48.57 28.35
CA SER A 220 -38.43 49.50 28.50
C SER A 220 -37.39 49.36 27.39
N VAL A 221 -37.09 50.44 26.71
CA VAL A 221 -36.02 50.50 25.67
C VAL A 221 -34.65 50.21 26.26
N GLU A 222 -34.36 50.67 27.49
CA GLU A 222 -33.08 50.44 28.14
C GLU A 222 -32.91 48.95 28.52
N LYS A 223 -33.95 48.33 29.07
CA LYS A 223 -33.97 46.92 29.43
C LYS A 223 -33.75 46.04 28.19
N ARG A 224 -34.43 46.35 27.08
CA ARG A 224 -34.21 45.67 25.78
C ARG A 224 -32.77 45.79 25.28
N LYS A 225 -32.15 46.99 25.41
CA LYS A 225 -30.75 47.19 25.04
C LYS A 225 -29.79 46.34 25.87
N ARG A 226 -29.98 46.24 27.19
CA ARG A 226 -29.18 45.44 28.10
C ARG A 226 -29.28 43.95 27.77
N ILE A 227 -30.47 43.41 27.55
CA ILE A 227 -30.67 42.00 27.22
C ILE A 227 -30.08 41.68 25.85
N ARG A 228 -30.27 42.56 24.86
CA ARG A 228 -29.62 42.41 23.53
C ARG A 228 -28.09 42.32 23.62
N HIS A 229 -27.48 43.14 24.50
CA HIS A 229 -26.05 43.09 24.73
C HIS A 229 -25.61 41.78 25.39
N LYS A 230 -26.30 41.34 26.45
CA LYS A 230 -26.04 40.03 27.10
C LYS A 230 -26.19 38.85 26.12
N ARG A 231 -27.20 38.87 25.24
CA ARG A 231 -27.46 37.79 24.27
C ARG A 231 -26.40 37.70 23.16
N LYS A 232 -25.63 38.76 22.89
CA LYS A 232 -24.65 38.76 21.78
C LYS A 232 -23.58 37.69 21.94
N ARG A 233 -23.01 37.56 23.12
CA ARG A 233 -21.95 36.58 23.41
C ARG A 233 -22.43 35.13 23.32
N PRO A 234 -23.53 34.71 23.97
CA PRO A 234 -24.15 33.41 23.79
C PRO A 234 -24.38 33.01 22.32
N LYS A 235 -24.93 33.93 21.51
CA LYS A 235 -25.15 33.67 20.06
C LYS A 235 -23.83 33.42 19.31
N GLN A 236 -22.75 34.13 19.65
CA GLN A 236 -21.44 33.90 19.05
C GLN A 236 -20.87 32.55 19.47
N LEU A 237 -20.91 32.18 20.76
CA LEU A 237 -20.42 30.94 21.29
C LEU A 237 -21.18 29.74 20.71
N ARG A 238 -22.52 29.85 20.58
CA ARG A 238 -23.34 28.86 19.91
C ARG A 238 -22.87 28.56 18.47
N LYS A 239 -22.60 29.61 17.69
CA LYS A 239 -22.11 29.47 16.33
C LYS A 239 -20.77 28.72 16.30
N ILE A 240 -19.82 29.08 17.20
CA ILE A 240 -18.53 28.43 17.30
C ILE A 240 -18.69 26.96 17.68
N LEU A 241 -19.55 26.62 18.65
CA LEU A 241 -19.79 25.23 19.05
C LEU A 241 -20.40 24.40 17.92
N LYS A 242 -21.39 24.94 17.19
CA LYS A 242 -21.97 24.27 16.01
C LYS A 242 -20.91 24.01 14.92
N ASP A 243 -20.04 24.99 14.68
CA ASP A 243 -18.91 24.81 13.76
C ASP A 243 -17.90 23.77 14.28
N ASN A 244 -17.63 23.73 15.59
CA ASN A 244 -16.75 22.75 16.20
C ASN A 244 -17.32 21.33 16.10
N ILE A 245 -18.61 21.13 16.34
CA ILE A 245 -19.28 19.82 16.15
C ILE A 245 -19.11 19.33 14.69
N ALA A 246 -19.41 20.18 13.72
CA ALA A 246 -19.26 19.84 12.30
C ALA A 246 -17.81 19.48 11.92
N ARG A 247 -16.83 20.22 12.50
CA ARG A 247 -15.39 19.92 12.31
C ARG A 247 -14.99 18.62 12.99
N LYS A 248 -15.49 18.34 14.19
CA LYS A 248 -15.20 17.08 14.91
C LYS A 248 -15.68 15.89 14.08
N GLN A 249 -16.91 15.89 13.61
CA GLN A 249 -17.46 14.86 12.73
C GLN A 249 -16.63 14.67 11.46
N LYS A 250 -16.14 15.77 10.88
CA LYS A 250 -15.25 15.69 9.72
C LYS A 250 -13.92 15.03 10.06
N TYR A 251 -13.31 15.38 11.22
CA TYR A 251 -12.04 14.79 11.64
C TYR A 251 -12.18 13.30 11.95
N ASP A 252 -13.26 12.89 12.60
CA ASP A 252 -13.53 11.48 12.89
C ASP A 252 -13.71 10.66 11.60
N ARG A 253 -14.45 11.18 10.62
CA ARG A 253 -14.55 10.57 9.28
C ARG A 253 -13.18 10.48 8.59
N GLN A 254 -12.33 11.49 8.72
CA GLN A 254 -10.98 11.48 8.15
C GLN A 254 -10.09 10.43 8.82
N LEU A 255 -10.16 10.27 10.13
CA LEU A 255 -9.42 9.25 10.87
C LEU A 255 -9.92 7.85 10.51
N ALA A 256 -11.23 7.65 10.37
CA ALA A 256 -11.81 6.37 9.92
C ALA A 256 -11.30 5.97 8.52
N ILE A 257 -11.24 6.90 7.57
CA ILE A 257 -10.67 6.65 6.22
C ILE A 257 -9.19 6.28 6.29
N MET A 258 -8.45 6.86 7.22
CA MET A 258 -7.00 6.61 7.34
C MET A 258 -6.66 5.23 7.87
N GLU A 259 -7.48 4.67 8.77
CA GLU A 259 -7.16 3.42 9.46
C GLU A 259 -5.73 3.45 10.06
N ASN A 260 -4.85 2.56 9.58
CA ASN A 260 -3.44 2.49 10.00
C ASN A 260 -2.49 3.36 9.15
N ARG A 261 -3.02 4.17 8.21
CA ARG A 261 -2.22 5.05 7.35
C ARG A 261 -1.93 6.39 8.01
N ASN A 262 -0.84 7.02 7.61
CA ASN A 262 -0.46 8.36 8.09
C ASN A 262 -1.07 9.49 7.25
N SER A 263 -1.64 9.17 6.07
CA SER A 263 -2.20 10.16 5.14
C SER A 263 -3.09 9.49 4.11
N TYR A 264 -3.95 10.29 3.48
CA TYR A 264 -4.68 9.92 2.26
C TYR A 264 -4.89 11.15 1.36
N SER A 265 -5.30 10.93 0.09
CA SER A 265 -5.68 11.99 -0.84
C SER A 265 -7.20 12.17 -0.87
N LYS A 266 -7.71 13.42 -0.79
CA LYS A 266 -9.15 13.71 -0.89
C LYS A 266 -9.75 13.28 -2.24
N THR A 267 -8.93 13.21 -3.30
CA THR A 267 -9.38 12.86 -4.65
C THR A 267 -9.29 11.37 -4.95
N ASP A 268 -8.53 10.62 -4.14
CA ASP A 268 -8.47 9.15 -4.13
C ASP A 268 -8.21 8.68 -2.68
N PRO A 269 -9.26 8.43 -1.88
CA PRO A 269 -9.13 8.10 -0.46
C PRO A 269 -8.32 6.84 -0.17
N ASP A 270 -8.18 5.93 -1.13
CA ASP A 270 -7.40 4.70 -0.97
C ASP A 270 -5.90 4.93 -1.17
N ALA A 271 -5.51 6.01 -1.86
CA ALA A 271 -4.11 6.34 -2.13
C ALA A 271 -3.44 7.00 -0.91
N THR A 272 -2.21 6.57 -0.61
CA THR A 272 -1.40 7.11 0.47
C THR A 272 -0.28 7.97 -0.10
N PHE A 273 0.06 9.06 0.58
CA PHE A 273 1.21 9.88 0.19
C PHE A 273 2.52 9.16 0.52
N MET A 274 3.34 8.95 -0.49
CA MET A 274 4.61 8.24 -0.39
C MET A 274 5.68 8.86 -1.28
N ARG A 275 6.94 8.66 -0.92
CA ARG A 275 8.07 9.08 -1.75
C ARG A 275 8.20 8.11 -2.92
N MET A 276 8.17 8.63 -4.15
CA MET A 276 8.37 7.82 -5.36
C MET A 276 9.86 7.49 -5.56
N LYS A 277 10.15 6.35 -6.21
CA LYS A 277 11.54 5.98 -6.56
C LYS A 277 12.12 6.96 -7.60
N GLU A 278 11.30 7.38 -8.56
CA GLU A 278 11.67 8.33 -9.62
C GLU A 278 11.45 9.78 -9.16
N ASP A 279 12.24 10.24 -8.23
CA ASP A 279 12.29 11.64 -7.82
C ASP A 279 13.47 12.32 -8.55
N TYR A 280 13.27 12.69 -9.83
CA TYR A 280 14.28 13.31 -10.68
C TYR A 280 14.80 14.63 -10.09
N MET A 281 13.97 15.34 -9.35
CA MET A 281 14.33 16.62 -8.73
C MET A 281 15.04 16.44 -7.39
N LYS A 282 15.10 15.22 -6.86
CA LYS A 282 15.68 14.86 -5.54
C LYS A 282 15.18 15.74 -4.38
N ASN A 283 13.98 16.30 -4.53
CA ASN A 283 13.38 17.22 -3.53
C ASN A 283 12.56 16.49 -2.45
N GLY A 284 12.47 15.17 -2.51
CA GLY A 284 11.74 14.35 -1.54
C GLY A 284 10.22 14.52 -1.60
N GLN A 285 9.67 15.07 -2.69
CA GLN A 285 8.24 15.32 -2.82
C GLN A 285 7.43 14.03 -2.64
N LEU A 286 6.44 14.10 -1.75
CA LEU A 286 5.48 13.04 -1.55
C LEU A 286 4.37 13.17 -2.59
N LYS A 287 4.01 12.04 -3.21
CA LYS A 287 2.89 11.94 -4.14
C LYS A 287 1.90 10.87 -3.68
N PRO A 288 0.58 11.04 -3.96
CA PRO A 288 -0.38 9.99 -3.70
C PRO A 288 -0.09 8.80 -4.61
N GLY A 289 -0.05 7.60 -4.05
CA GLY A 289 0.29 6.40 -4.80
C GLY A 289 -0.07 5.12 -4.08
N TYR A 290 0.21 4.02 -4.75
CA TYR A 290 0.08 2.66 -4.25
C TYR A 290 1.43 1.96 -4.29
N ASN A 291 1.73 1.18 -3.28
CA ASN A 291 2.84 0.24 -3.28
C ASN A 291 2.38 -1.06 -3.93
N VAL A 292 2.89 -1.33 -5.12
CA VAL A 292 2.57 -2.51 -5.91
C VAL A 292 3.58 -3.59 -5.58
N GLN A 293 3.12 -4.71 -5.03
CA GLN A 293 3.92 -5.90 -4.79
C GLN A 293 3.72 -6.87 -5.94
N ILE A 294 4.81 -7.45 -6.45
CA ILE A 294 4.79 -8.50 -7.46
C ILE A 294 5.59 -9.72 -6.99
N ALA A 295 5.14 -10.90 -7.40
CA ALA A 295 5.89 -12.14 -7.29
C ALA A 295 6.25 -12.60 -8.70
N THR A 296 7.53 -12.88 -8.93
CA THR A 296 8.05 -13.24 -10.26
C THR A 296 8.83 -14.55 -10.22
N GLU A 297 8.92 -15.22 -11.37
CA GLU A 297 9.87 -16.27 -11.66
C GLU A 297 10.21 -16.22 -13.17
N GLY A 298 11.49 -16.33 -13.50
CA GLY A 298 11.93 -16.25 -14.89
C GLY A 298 11.64 -14.89 -15.54
N GLN A 299 11.53 -13.81 -14.75
CA GLN A 299 11.13 -12.46 -15.16
C GLN A 299 9.66 -12.38 -15.67
N TYR A 300 8.79 -13.30 -15.27
CA TYR A 300 7.35 -13.22 -15.47
C TYR A 300 6.66 -12.85 -14.17
N ALA A 301 5.75 -11.89 -14.20
CA ALA A 301 4.90 -11.58 -13.06
C ALA A 301 3.86 -12.70 -12.91
N LEU A 302 3.90 -13.42 -11.80
CA LEU A 302 3.01 -14.55 -11.53
C LEU A 302 1.83 -14.19 -10.62
N ALA A 303 2.05 -13.23 -9.72
CA ALA A 303 1.04 -12.67 -8.83
C ALA A 303 1.35 -11.21 -8.50
N TYR A 304 0.34 -10.45 -8.10
CA TYR A 304 0.49 -9.05 -7.69
C TYR A 304 -0.61 -8.63 -6.72
N ASP A 305 -0.32 -7.60 -5.91
CA ASP A 305 -1.34 -6.85 -5.18
C ASP A 305 -0.90 -5.41 -4.92
N LEU A 306 -1.85 -4.55 -4.51
CA LEU A 306 -1.66 -3.14 -4.19
C LEU A 306 -1.82 -2.90 -2.69
N PHE A 307 -0.85 -2.19 -2.10
CA PHE A 307 -0.85 -1.86 -0.69
C PHE A 307 -0.80 -0.34 -0.47
N PRO A 308 -1.51 0.16 0.53
CA PRO A 308 -1.43 1.57 0.91
C PRO A 308 -0.17 1.89 1.74
N ASN A 309 0.58 0.87 2.16
CA ASN A 309 1.75 1.00 3.02
C ASN A 309 2.96 1.47 2.20
N PRO A 310 3.62 2.59 2.59
CA PRO A 310 4.80 3.09 1.87
C PRO A 310 6.05 2.21 2.02
N THR A 311 6.08 1.31 3.02
CA THR A 311 7.21 0.42 3.34
C THR A 311 6.86 -1.03 3.05
N ASP A 312 7.85 -1.79 2.58
CA ASP A 312 7.66 -3.15 2.10
C ASP A 312 7.57 -4.19 3.23
N THR A 313 8.19 -3.91 4.39
CA THR A 313 8.21 -4.83 5.55
C THR A 313 6.81 -5.33 5.97
N ARG A 314 5.80 -4.46 5.87
CA ARG A 314 4.42 -4.76 6.28
C ARG A 314 3.55 -5.33 5.17
N THR A 315 4.06 -5.41 3.95
CA THR A 315 3.29 -5.90 2.80
C THR A 315 3.53 -7.37 2.52
N LEU A 316 4.63 -7.95 3.04
CA LEU A 316 5.02 -9.31 2.69
C LEU A 316 3.98 -10.35 3.15
N LYS A 317 3.71 -10.42 4.44
CA LYS A 317 2.74 -11.38 4.99
C LYS A 317 1.37 -11.30 4.30
N PRO A 318 0.68 -10.14 4.23
CA PRO A 318 -0.60 -10.08 3.53
C PRO A 318 -0.48 -10.35 2.02
N PHE A 319 0.67 -10.13 1.39
CA PHE A 319 0.87 -10.49 0.00
C PHE A 319 1.02 -11.99 -0.20
N LEU A 320 1.74 -12.69 0.69
CA LEU A 320 1.81 -14.15 0.68
C LEU A 320 0.43 -14.78 0.87
N ASP A 321 -0.40 -14.23 1.77
CA ASP A 321 -1.80 -14.66 1.97
C ASP A 321 -2.63 -14.51 0.67
N VAL A 322 -2.44 -13.41 -0.07
CA VAL A 322 -3.10 -13.19 -1.36
C VAL A 322 -2.62 -14.18 -2.42
N ILE A 323 -1.32 -14.51 -2.46
CA ILE A 323 -0.78 -15.48 -3.42
C ILE A 323 -1.43 -16.85 -3.19
N GLU A 324 -1.44 -17.34 -1.95
CA GLU A 324 -1.98 -18.65 -1.60
C GLU A 324 -3.49 -18.73 -1.82
N SER A 325 -4.22 -17.69 -1.46
CA SER A 325 -5.69 -17.70 -1.57
C SER A 325 -6.21 -17.51 -3.00
N SER A 326 -5.45 -16.82 -3.87
CA SER A 326 -5.98 -16.33 -5.14
C SER A 326 -5.22 -16.78 -6.38
N TYR A 327 -3.96 -17.22 -6.25
CA TYR A 327 -3.13 -17.54 -7.41
C TYR A 327 -2.59 -18.98 -7.39
N PHE A 328 -1.72 -19.33 -6.43
CA PHE A 328 -1.06 -20.63 -6.37
C PHE A 328 -0.45 -20.92 -5.00
N ALA A 329 -0.20 -22.19 -4.71
CA ALA A 329 0.54 -22.61 -3.53
C ALA A 329 1.99 -22.11 -3.59
N LEU A 330 2.49 -21.55 -2.48
CA LEU A 330 3.84 -21.00 -2.40
C LEU A 330 4.90 -22.07 -2.64
N PRO A 331 5.97 -21.76 -3.38
CA PRO A 331 7.12 -22.66 -3.54
C PRO A 331 8.00 -22.67 -2.29
N GLU A 332 9.00 -23.56 -2.27
CA GLU A 332 9.92 -23.77 -1.13
C GLU A 332 10.68 -22.49 -0.73
N TYR A 333 11.13 -21.70 -1.71
CA TYR A 333 11.97 -20.53 -1.44
C TYR A 333 11.21 -19.22 -1.70
N ILE A 334 11.17 -18.37 -0.66
CA ILE A 334 10.64 -17.00 -0.75
C ILE A 334 11.82 -16.03 -0.77
N VAL A 335 12.04 -15.38 -1.90
CA VAL A 335 13.19 -14.49 -2.14
C VAL A 335 12.74 -13.03 -2.18
N ALA A 336 13.32 -12.18 -1.34
CA ALA A 336 13.05 -10.74 -1.35
C ALA A 336 14.28 -9.92 -0.90
N ASP A 337 14.17 -8.59 -0.94
CA ASP A 337 15.26 -7.72 -0.51
C ASP A 337 15.26 -7.47 1.01
N ALA A 338 16.26 -6.72 1.49
CA ALA A 338 16.41 -6.38 2.90
C ALA A 338 15.26 -5.50 3.46
N GLY A 339 14.47 -4.87 2.62
CA GLY A 339 13.29 -4.10 3.02
C GLY A 339 12.17 -4.96 3.62
N TYR A 340 12.19 -6.26 3.34
CA TYR A 340 11.24 -7.25 3.88
C TYR A 340 11.78 -7.99 5.11
N GLY A 341 13.08 -7.88 5.40
CA GLY A 341 13.74 -8.60 6.51
C GLY A 341 13.30 -8.08 7.88
N SER A 342 12.44 -8.81 8.55
CA SER A 342 11.96 -8.54 9.90
C SER A 342 11.67 -9.83 10.66
N GLU A 343 11.72 -9.77 11.99
CA GLU A 343 11.42 -10.92 12.85
C GLU A 343 10.03 -11.49 12.56
N GLU A 344 9.02 -10.62 12.42
CA GLU A 344 7.64 -11.00 12.13
C GLU A 344 7.53 -11.77 10.79
N ASN A 345 8.19 -11.28 9.74
CA ASN A 345 8.16 -11.94 8.43
C ASN A 345 8.91 -13.27 8.44
N TYR A 346 10.02 -13.38 9.18
CA TYR A 346 10.74 -14.66 9.31
C TYR A 346 9.91 -15.67 10.11
N VAL A 347 9.24 -15.25 11.20
CA VAL A 347 8.31 -16.12 11.93
C VAL A 347 7.20 -16.62 11.01
N ASP A 348 6.61 -15.75 10.23
CA ASP A 348 5.51 -16.11 9.32
C ASP A 348 5.97 -17.15 8.28
N ILE A 349 7.13 -16.94 7.65
CA ILE A 349 7.63 -17.85 6.61
C ILE A 349 8.13 -19.16 7.19
N ILE A 350 8.94 -19.12 8.25
CA ILE A 350 9.62 -20.32 8.80
C ILE A 350 8.65 -21.15 9.64
N GLU A 351 7.94 -20.50 10.59
CA GLU A 351 7.15 -21.23 11.60
C GLU A 351 5.71 -21.49 11.15
N ASN A 352 5.05 -20.50 10.54
CA ASN A 352 3.66 -20.64 10.15
C ASN A 352 3.48 -21.36 8.81
N ARG A 353 4.35 -21.06 7.82
CA ARG A 353 4.25 -21.62 6.47
C ARG A 353 5.22 -22.77 6.21
N GLN A 354 6.22 -22.97 7.09
CA GLN A 354 7.25 -24.00 6.95
C GLN A 354 8.04 -23.90 5.64
N LEU A 355 8.30 -22.65 5.20
CA LEU A 355 9.05 -22.32 3.99
C LEU A 355 10.40 -21.69 4.34
N THR A 356 11.28 -21.60 3.35
CA THR A 356 12.64 -21.06 3.51
C THR A 356 12.72 -19.61 3.00
N PRO A 357 12.92 -18.60 3.89
CA PRO A 357 13.15 -17.24 3.46
C PRO A 357 14.59 -17.03 2.99
N LEU A 358 14.76 -16.58 1.76
CA LEU A 358 16.02 -16.07 1.23
C LEU A 358 15.93 -14.54 1.17
N ILE A 359 15.86 -13.92 2.34
CA ILE A 359 15.63 -12.49 2.54
C ILE A 359 16.70 -11.97 3.48
N THR A 360 17.48 -10.98 3.06
CA THR A 360 18.46 -10.34 3.93
C THR A 360 17.79 -9.39 4.93
N TYR A 361 18.43 -9.12 6.05
CA TYR A 361 18.01 -8.09 7.01
C TYR A 361 18.82 -6.80 6.82
N GLY A 362 18.31 -5.67 7.30
CA GLY A 362 18.86 -4.34 6.99
C GLY A 362 20.36 -4.12 7.30
N MET A 363 20.92 -4.87 8.27
CA MET A 363 22.34 -4.78 8.63
C MET A 363 23.22 -5.88 7.99
N TYR A 364 22.63 -6.81 7.21
CA TYR A 364 23.31 -8.00 6.69
C TYR A 364 24.65 -7.71 6.00
N LEU A 365 24.68 -6.76 5.05
CA LEU A 365 25.91 -6.40 4.35
C LEU A 365 26.88 -5.65 5.24
N LYS A 366 26.38 -4.76 6.10
CA LYS A 366 27.20 -3.95 6.99
C LYS A 366 27.90 -4.78 8.07
N GLU A 367 27.24 -5.80 8.59
CA GLU A 367 27.83 -6.74 9.56
C GLU A 367 28.97 -7.57 8.96
N GLN A 368 29.04 -7.70 7.64
CA GLN A 368 30.13 -8.40 6.94
C GLN A 368 31.36 -7.52 6.70
N GLU A 369 31.23 -6.21 6.80
CA GLU A 369 32.32 -5.26 6.58
C GLU A 369 33.43 -5.43 7.65
N ARG A 370 34.69 -5.39 7.23
CA ARG A 370 35.86 -5.47 8.13
C ARG A 370 35.82 -4.41 9.24
N ARG A 371 35.35 -3.20 8.91
CA ARG A 371 35.21 -2.10 9.87
C ARG A 371 34.19 -2.42 10.98
N TYR A 372 33.05 -3.01 10.62
CA TYR A 372 32.02 -3.40 11.59
C TYR A 372 32.52 -4.51 12.52
N LYS A 373 33.16 -5.56 11.95
CA LYS A 373 33.72 -6.68 12.72
C LYS A 373 34.83 -6.28 13.68
N LYS A 374 35.56 -5.20 13.38
CA LYS A 374 36.63 -4.64 14.24
C LYS A 374 36.15 -3.61 15.25
N ASP A 375 34.89 -3.17 15.18
CA ASP A 375 34.36 -2.17 16.08
C ASP A 375 34.03 -2.79 17.45
N ALA A 376 34.92 -2.55 18.43
CA ALA A 376 34.79 -3.08 19.78
C ALA A 376 33.53 -2.60 20.52
N PHE A 377 32.89 -1.49 20.08
CA PHE A 377 31.69 -0.95 20.73
C PHE A 377 30.38 -1.52 20.20
N LYS A 378 30.44 -2.39 19.19
CA LYS A 378 29.26 -3.14 18.69
C LYS A 378 29.00 -4.36 19.56
N THR A 379 27.83 -4.43 20.15
CA THR A 379 27.43 -5.55 21.02
C THR A 379 27.47 -6.91 20.32
N ALA A 380 27.29 -6.94 18.99
CA ALA A 380 27.42 -8.17 18.19
C ALA A 380 28.85 -8.73 18.15
N ASN A 381 29.87 -7.94 18.52
CA ASN A 381 31.28 -8.35 18.56
C ASN A 381 31.76 -8.65 19.98
N TRP A 382 30.87 -8.64 20.97
CA TRP A 382 31.21 -8.92 22.35
C TRP A 382 31.13 -10.40 22.64
N ASP A 383 32.06 -10.86 23.46
CA ASP A 383 32.10 -12.26 23.91
C ASP A 383 30.92 -12.53 24.84
N TYR A 384 30.20 -13.59 24.57
CA TYR A 384 29.09 -14.08 25.39
C TYR A 384 29.49 -15.39 26.04
N ASP A 385 29.46 -15.43 27.37
CA ASP A 385 29.62 -16.63 28.15
C ASP A 385 28.25 -17.30 28.33
N ASN A 386 28.11 -18.50 27.73
CA ASN A 386 26.88 -19.25 27.76
C ASN A 386 26.66 -20.01 29.08
N ALA A 387 27.74 -20.30 29.85
CA ALA A 387 27.63 -21.00 31.13
C ALA A 387 27.13 -20.11 32.22
N ASP A 388 27.68 -18.89 32.32
CA ASP A 388 27.32 -17.90 33.36
C ASP A 388 26.38 -16.80 32.88
N ASP A 389 25.90 -16.84 31.62
CA ASP A 389 24.92 -15.93 31.03
C ASP A 389 25.30 -14.44 31.14
N TYR A 390 26.50 -14.07 30.72
CA TYR A 390 26.94 -12.66 30.68
C TYR A 390 27.68 -12.30 29.39
N TYR A 391 27.70 -11.01 29.08
CA TYR A 391 28.52 -10.43 28.00
C TYR A 391 29.75 -9.73 28.59
N THR A 392 30.88 -9.79 27.89
CA THR A 392 32.10 -9.05 28.26
C THR A 392 32.20 -7.77 27.43
N CYS A 393 32.25 -6.60 28.09
CA CYS A 393 32.41 -5.31 27.40
C CYS A 393 33.88 -5.07 26.97
N PRO A 394 34.15 -4.07 26.11
CA PRO A 394 35.53 -3.75 25.66
C PRO A 394 36.51 -3.36 26.77
N ASN A 395 36.03 -3.04 27.97
CA ASN A 395 36.83 -2.77 29.14
C ASN A 395 36.96 -3.99 30.07
N GLY A 396 36.60 -5.18 29.62
CA GLY A 396 36.68 -6.40 30.41
C GLY A 396 35.65 -6.54 31.54
N LYS A 397 34.67 -5.63 31.65
CA LYS A 397 33.61 -5.70 32.66
C LYS A 397 32.47 -6.60 32.14
N ARG A 398 31.81 -7.30 33.07
CA ARG A 398 30.67 -8.19 32.75
C ARG A 398 29.38 -7.41 32.64
N LEU A 399 28.52 -7.78 31.71
CA LEU A 399 27.12 -7.36 31.66
C LEU A 399 26.28 -8.56 32.06
N ILE A 400 25.68 -8.51 33.21
CA ILE A 400 24.92 -9.59 33.83
C ILE A 400 23.45 -9.47 33.43
N PHE A 401 22.78 -10.60 33.28
CA PHE A 401 21.35 -10.64 33.03
C PHE A 401 20.57 -9.94 34.14
N LYS A 402 19.64 -9.07 33.77
CA LYS A 402 18.86 -8.28 34.72
C LYS A 402 17.38 -8.72 34.75
N TYR A 403 16.74 -8.68 33.58
CA TYR A 403 15.32 -9.05 33.43
C TYR A 403 14.94 -9.29 31.96
N ASN A 404 13.78 -9.93 31.77
CA ASN A 404 13.14 -10.04 30.45
C ASN A 404 12.23 -8.84 30.21
N SER A 405 12.24 -8.31 28.99
CA SER A 405 11.38 -7.19 28.56
C SER A 405 10.64 -7.57 27.30
N GLN A 406 9.33 -7.37 27.28
CA GLN A 406 8.53 -7.51 26.08
C GLN A 406 8.19 -6.14 25.51
N ARG A 407 8.37 -5.96 24.22
CA ARG A 407 8.02 -4.72 23.51
C ARG A 407 7.08 -5.06 22.37
N LYS A 408 5.94 -4.39 22.30
CA LYS A 408 5.00 -4.47 21.18
C LYS A 408 5.27 -3.34 20.21
N ASP A 409 5.30 -3.67 18.93
CA ASP A 409 5.33 -2.64 17.90
C ASP A 409 3.93 -2.03 17.67
N LYS A 410 3.84 -1.04 16.79
CA LYS A 410 2.57 -0.36 16.49
C LYS A 410 1.50 -1.27 15.86
N ASN A 411 1.88 -2.46 15.39
CA ASN A 411 0.96 -3.45 14.80
C ASN A 411 0.57 -4.55 15.79
N GLY A 412 1.09 -4.49 17.03
CA GLY A 412 0.82 -5.48 18.07
C GLY A 412 1.76 -6.68 18.09
N PHE A 413 2.74 -6.77 17.15
CA PHE A 413 3.74 -7.84 17.19
C PHE A 413 4.64 -7.68 18.41
N ALA A 414 4.69 -8.73 19.24
CA ALA A 414 5.44 -8.74 20.50
C ALA A 414 6.84 -9.32 20.28
N ARG A 415 7.85 -8.60 20.73
CA ARG A 415 9.26 -9.01 20.72
C ARG A 415 9.77 -9.17 22.13
N ASN A 416 10.47 -10.26 22.39
CA ASN A 416 11.04 -10.55 23.69
C ASN A 416 12.54 -10.22 23.69
N PHE A 417 12.96 -9.50 24.71
CA PHE A 417 14.35 -9.07 24.90
C PHE A 417 14.85 -9.54 26.25
N ARG A 418 16.08 -10.04 26.27
CA ARG A 418 16.85 -10.23 27.49
C ARG A 418 17.67 -8.94 27.71
N VAL A 419 17.55 -8.34 28.86
CA VAL A 419 18.26 -7.08 29.21
C VAL A 419 19.42 -7.43 30.14
N TYR A 420 20.61 -7.01 29.72
CA TYR A 420 21.84 -7.16 30.49
C TYR A 420 22.35 -5.77 30.88
N GLU A 421 22.92 -5.65 32.09
CA GLU A 421 23.46 -4.40 32.63
C GLU A 421 24.92 -4.58 33.04
N CYS A 422 25.76 -3.65 32.65
CA CYS A 422 27.18 -3.63 33.05
C CYS A 422 27.32 -3.45 34.54
N GLU A 423 28.25 -4.15 35.15
CA GLU A 423 28.53 -4.07 36.60
C GLU A 423 28.90 -2.66 37.02
N ASP A 424 29.79 -2.01 36.29
CA ASP A 424 30.23 -0.65 36.58
C ASP A 424 30.73 0.09 35.34
N CYS A 425 30.17 1.29 35.09
CA CYS A 425 30.56 2.20 34.03
C CYS A 425 31.05 3.57 34.54
N CYS A 426 31.15 3.81 35.85
CA CYS A 426 31.40 5.15 36.40
C CYS A 426 32.76 5.71 35.97
N ASN A 427 33.83 4.97 36.14
CA ASN A 427 35.20 5.38 35.81
C ASN A 427 35.74 4.70 34.55
N CYS A 428 34.87 4.32 33.63
CA CYS A 428 35.28 3.60 32.41
C CYS A 428 35.89 4.58 31.38
N PRO A 429 37.14 4.34 30.92
CA PRO A 429 37.81 5.23 29.94
C PRO A 429 37.06 5.26 28.60
N TYR A 430 36.27 4.26 28.29
CA TYR A 430 35.48 4.17 27.06
C TYR A 430 34.03 4.67 27.24
N ARG A 431 33.67 5.25 28.39
CA ARG A 431 32.28 5.62 28.68
C ARG A 431 31.67 6.53 27.60
N SER A 432 32.41 7.55 27.15
CA SER A 432 31.96 8.52 26.16
C SER A 432 31.62 7.89 24.81
N GLN A 433 32.30 6.82 24.43
CA GLN A 433 32.09 6.08 23.16
C GLN A 433 31.10 4.93 23.33
N CYS A 434 31.06 4.33 24.51
CA CYS A 434 30.35 3.08 24.76
C CYS A 434 28.96 3.30 25.37
N CYS A 435 28.80 4.22 26.34
CA CYS A 435 27.58 4.37 27.14
C CYS A 435 26.89 5.68 26.89
N LYS A 436 25.64 5.64 26.41
CA LYS A 436 24.77 6.82 26.23
C LYS A 436 23.81 7.06 27.41
N ALA A 437 23.95 6.29 28.49
CA ALA A 437 23.14 6.47 29.69
C ALA A 437 23.55 7.74 30.44
N LYS A 438 22.62 8.31 31.21
CA LYS A 438 22.89 9.46 32.10
C LYS A 438 24.02 9.10 33.07
N GLU A 439 24.72 10.13 33.53
CA GLU A 439 25.76 9.98 34.54
C GLU A 439 25.21 9.24 35.77
N GLY A 440 26.00 8.34 36.34
CA GLY A 440 25.57 7.45 37.42
C GLY A 440 24.84 6.15 36.98
N ASN A 441 24.42 6.04 35.74
CA ASN A 441 23.78 4.83 35.24
C ASN A 441 24.73 3.98 34.41
N ASN A 442 24.65 2.66 34.57
CA ASN A 442 25.42 1.69 33.78
C ASN A 442 24.83 1.45 32.40
N ARG A 443 25.66 0.96 31.45
CA ARG A 443 25.21 0.57 30.12
C ARG A 443 24.30 -0.64 30.21
N LYS A 444 23.12 -0.55 29.54
CA LYS A 444 22.21 -1.67 29.31
C LYS A 444 22.19 -2.05 27.83
N ILE A 445 22.19 -3.35 27.58
CA ILE A 445 21.96 -3.91 26.23
C ILE A 445 20.69 -4.74 26.25
N SER A 446 19.96 -4.75 25.15
CA SER A 446 18.74 -5.56 24.99
C SER A 446 18.96 -6.50 23.82
N ILE A 447 18.99 -7.80 24.08
CA ILE A 447 19.24 -8.86 23.11
C ILE A 447 17.93 -9.57 22.81
N ASN A 448 17.54 -9.62 21.56
CA ASN A 448 16.43 -10.45 21.09
C ASN A 448 17.00 -11.78 20.57
N VAL A 449 16.92 -12.81 21.41
CA VAL A 449 17.51 -14.12 21.10
C VAL A 449 16.91 -14.72 19.82
N LYS A 450 15.58 -14.64 19.66
CA LYS A 450 14.90 -15.15 18.46
C LYS A 450 15.39 -14.45 17.19
N TRP A 451 15.56 -13.13 17.24
CA TRP A 451 16.09 -12.36 16.12
C TRP A 451 17.53 -12.74 15.76
N GLU A 452 18.40 -12.97 16.76
CA GLU A 452 19.79 -13.41 16.51
C GLU A 452 19.82 -14.80 15.88
N GLN A 453 19.02 -15.75 16.38
CA GLN A 453 18.86 -17.09 15.79
C GLN A 453 18.36 -17.02 14.33
N GLN A 454 17.39 -16.17 14.05
CA GLN A 454 16.89 -15.97 12.69
C GLN A 454 17.97 -15.37 11.78
N LYS A 455 18.74 -14.39 12.25
CA LYS A 455 19.88 -13.84 11.49
C LYS A 455 20.92 -14.90 11.16
N GLU A 456 21.23 -15.77 12.12
CA GLU A 456 22.17 -16.88 11.91
C GLU A 456 21.65 -17.87 10.88
N TYR A 457 20.38 -18.26 11.00
CA TYR A 457 19.70 -19.11 10.01
C TYR A 457 19.79 -18.50 8.60
N ILE A 458 19.47 -17.22 8.43
CA ILE A 458 19.55 -16.54 7.14
C ILE A 458 20.98 -16.47 6.61
N ARG A 459 21.99 -16.23 7.47
CA ARG A 459 23.41 -16.27 7.05
C ARG A 459 23.80 -17.65 6.54
N ALA A 460 23.38 -18.71 7.22
CA ALA A 460 23.64 -20.09 6.81
C ALA A 460 22.99 -20.37 5.45
N GLN A 461 21.71 -20.05 5.29
CA GLN A 461 20.97 -20.23 4.03
C GLN A 461 21.63 -19.48 2.86
N LEU A 462 22.01 -18.23 3.04
CA LEU A 462 22.62 -17.42 1.98
C LEU A 462 24.07 -17.79 1.66
N SER A 463 24.75 -18.47 2.57
CA SER A 463 26.12 -19.00 2.39
C SER A 463 26.14 -20.35 1.70
N ASP A 464 25.04 -21.08 1.75
CA ASP A 464 24.91 -22.37 1.05
C ASP A 464 25.00 -22.19 -0.48
N LYS A 465 25.55 -23.18 -1.15
CA LYS A 465 25.86 -23.12 -2.59
C LYS A 465 24.58 -23.05 -3.45
N LYS A 466 23.52 -23.79 -3.08
CA LYS A 466 22.27 -23.87 -3.82
C LYS A 466 21.44 -22.59 -3.59
N THR A 467 21.11 -22.32 -2.35
CA THR A 467 20.23 -21.20 -1.96
C THR A 467 20.89 -19.85 -2.19
N GLY A 468 22.21 -19.74 -2.03
CA GLY A 468 22.95 -18.53 -2.40
C GLY A 468 22.92 -18.23 -3.90
N LYS A 469 22.89 -19.26 -4.79
CA LYS A 469 22.68 -19.06 -6.24
C LYS A 469 21.26 -18.58 -6.53
N ILE A 470 20.25 -19.16 -5.85
CA ILE A 470 18.85 -18.71 -5.99
C ILE A 470 18.73 -17.24 -5.60
N TYR A 471 19.25 -16.84 -4.43
CA TYR A 471 19.19 -15.46 -3.97
C TYR A 471 19.82 -14.46 -4.95
N LYS A 472 20.96 -14.81 -5.56
CA LYS A 472 21.65 -13.95 -6.54
C LYS A 472 20.81 -13.65 -7.78
N ARG A 473 19.86 -14.52 -8.15
CA ARG A 473 18.93 -14.31 -9.27
C ARG A 473 17.94 -13.18 -9.02
N ARG A 474 17.71 -12.75 -7.78
CA ARG A 474 16.70 -11.77 -7.41
C ARG A 474 16.69 -10.53 -8.30
N LYS A 475 17.85 -9.88 -8.48
CA LYS A 475 17.94 -8.66 -9.31
C LYS A 475 17.60 -8.94 -10.77
N ILE A 476 18.10 -10.05 -11.29
CA ILE A 476 17.87 -10.45 -12.69
C ILE A 476 16.43 -10.83 -12.94
N ASP A 477 15.70 -11.29 -11.92
CA ASP A 477 14.33 -11.77 -12.05
C ASP A 477 13.29 -10.64 -11.97
N VAL A 478 13.41 -9.76 -11.00
CA VAL A 478 12.37 -8.75 -10.70
C VAL A 478 12.59 -7.41 -11.41
N GLU A 479 13.82 -6.90 -11.41
CA GLU A 479 14.11 -5.56 -11.94
C GLU A 479 13.69 -5.37 -13.41
N PRO A 480 13.87 -6.35 -14.32
CA PRO A 480 13.44 -6.22 -15.71
C PRO A 480 11.93 -6.07 -15.87
N VAL A 481 11.12 -6.71 -15.03
CA VAL A 481 9.66 -6.59 -15.05
C VAL A 481 9.23 -5.16 -14.76
N PHE A 482 9.80 -4.55 -13.71
CA PHE A 482 9.53 -3.14 -13.40
C PHE A 482 10.10 -2.18 -14.44
N GLY A 483 11.28 -2.47 -14.96
CA GLY A 483 11.90 -1.70 -16.04
C GLY A 483 11.00 -1.68 -17.28
N PHE A 484 10.51 -2.84 -17.68
CA PHE A 484 9.61 -2.95 -18.83
C PHE A 484 8.28 -2.22 -18.58
N LEU A 485 7.67 -2.41 -17.41
CA LEU A 485 6.43 -1.76 -17.03
C LEU A 485 6.54 -0.22 -17.10
N LYS A 486 7.62 0.33 -16.55
CA LYS A 486 7.77 1.78 -16.40
C LYS A 486 8.41 2.45 -17.63
N ALA A 487 9.45 1.88 -18.19
CA ALA A 487 10.17 2.47 -19.33
C ALA A 487 9.49 2.14 -20.66
N ASN A 488 9.20 0.87 -20.94
CA ASN A 488 8.68 0.44 -22.23
C ASN A 488 7.18 0.71 -22.36
N LEU A 489 6.37 0.26 -21.37
CA LEU A 489 4.94 0.55 -21.36
C LEU A 489 4.62 1.97 -20.89
N ARG A 490 5.56 2.68 -20.25
CA ARG A 490 5.37 4.01 -19.67
C ARG A 490 4.24 4.08 -18.64
N PHE A 491 4.01 2.97 -17.94
CA PHE A 491 2.98 2.86 -16.92
C PHE A 491 3.48 3.39 -15.56
N ASN A 492 3.57 4.70 -15.41
CA ASN A 492 4.08 5.38 -14.21
C ASN A 492 2.97 5.93 -13.32
N ARG A 493 1.73 6.00 -13.83
CA ARG A 493 0.58 6.54 -13.13
C ARG A 493 -0.69 5.81 -13.54
N PHE A 494 -1.56 5.54 -12.58
CA PHE A 494 -2.88 4.99 -12.83
C PHE A 494 -3.78 5.96 -13.59
N THR A 495 -4.66 5.45 -14.46
CA THR A 495 -5.68 6.25 -15.15
C THR A 495 -7.01 6.26 -14.42
N VAL A 496 -7.21 5.32 -13.48
CA VAL A 496 -8.40 5.13 -12.67
C VAL A 496 -8.18 5.54 -11.22
N ARG A 497 -9.26 5.68 -10.44
CA ARG A 497 -9.23 6.01 -9.01
C ARG A 497 -9.82 4.87 -8.18
N GLY A 498 -9.32 4.75 -6.95
CA GLY A 498 -9.68 3.71 -6.00
C GLY A 498 -8.86 2.43 -6.17
N LYS A 499 -8.50 1.81 -5.05
CA LYS A 499 -7.62 0.63 -4.99
C LYS A 499 -8.12 -0.52 -5.86
N PHE A 500 -9.43 -0.77 -5.83
CA PHE A 500 -10.04 -1.86 -6.61
C PHE A 500 -9.78 -1.72 -8.12
N LYS A 501 -10.08 -0.54 -8.69
CA LYS A 501 -9.87 -0.29 -10.13
C LYS A 501 -8.39 -0.21 -10.48
N ALA A 502 -7.57 0.36 -9.59
CA ALA A 502 -6.12 0.41 -9.76
C ALA A 502 -5.52 -1.02 -9.78
N LYS A 503 -6.03 -1.95 -8.95
CA LYS A 503 -5.61 -3.36 -8.98
C LYS A 503 -5.92 -4.01 -10.33
N ILE A 504 -7.10 -3.79 -10.88
CA ILE A 504 -7.46 -4.29 -12.21
C ILE A 504 -6.54 -3.72 -13.30
N GLU A 505 -6.31 -2.40 -13.28
CA GLU A 505 -5.46 -1.75 -14.27
C GLU A 505 -4.01 -2.23 -14.20
N MET A 506 -3.48 -2.47 -13.00
CA MET A 506 -2.16 -3.06 -12.80
C MET A 506 -2.09 -4.48 -13.35
N GLY A 507 -3.11 -5.31 -13.11
CA GLY A 507 -3.14 -6.67 -13.62
C GLY A 507 -3.11 -6.74 -15.14
N LEU A 508 -3.86 -5.87 -15.82
CA LEU A 508 -3.81 -5.74 -17.28
C LEU A 508 -2.42 -5.33 -17.78
N ALA A 509 -1.78 -4.36 -17.09
CA ALA A 509 -0.44 -3.89 -17.45
C ALA A 509 0.63 -4.98 -17.23
N LEU A 510 0.60 -5.71 -16.11
CA LEU A 510 1.53 -6.80 -15.83
C LEU A 510 1.33 -7.97 -16.79
N MET A 511 0.09 -8.32 -17.12
CA MET A 511 -0.17 -9.37 -18.12
C MET A 511 0.30 -8.96 -19.52
N ALA A 512 0.20 -7.67 -19.85
CA ALA A 512 0.78 -7.15 -21.10
C ALA A 512 2.32 -7.25 -21.13
N VAL A 513 2.99 -7.00 -19.99
CA VAL A 513 4.45 -7.24 -19.83
C VAL A 513 4.77 -8.71 -20.08
N ASN A 514 4.04 -9.61 -19.43
CA ASN A 514 4.22 -11.06 -19.58
C ASN A 514 4.06 -11.53 -21.02
N LEU A 515 2.98 -11.13 -21.69
CA LEU A 515 2.70 -11.51 -23.08
C LEU A 515 3.75 -11.01 -24.05
N ARG A 516 4.24 -9.77 -23.88
CA ARG A 516 5.31 -9.23 -24.73
C ARG A 516 6.62 -9.97 -24.54
N LYS A 517 6.96 -10.32 -23.30
CA LYS A 517 8.13 -11.13 -23.02
C LYS A 517 7.99 -12.55 -23.60
N TYR A 518 6.83 -13.17 -23.41
CA TYR A 518 6.55 -14.50 -23.93
C TYR A 518 6.65 -14.56 -25.46
N MET A 519 6.10 -13.55 -26.15
CA MET A 519 6.24 -13.41 -27.59
C MET A 519 7.72 -13.33 -28.03
N GLN A 520 8.56 -12.60 -27.28
CA GLN A 520 10.01 -12.52 -27.58
C GLN A 520 10.70 -13.88 -27.34
N HIS A 521 10.31 -14.59 -26.28
CA HIS A 521 10.86 -15.92 -25.97
C HIS A 521 10.56 -16.92 -27.09
N THR A 522 9.32 -16.95 -27.56
CA THR A 522 8.87 -17.87 -28.63
C THR A 522 9.39 -17.48 -30.02
N ALA A 523 9.89 -16.26 -30.21
CA ALA A 523 10.51 -15.85 -31.47
C ALA A 523 11.96 -16.35 -31.60
N VAL A 524 12.61 -16.75 -30.49
CA VAL A 524 14.02 -17.19 -30.45
C VAL A 524 14.13 -18.71 -30.53
N VAL A 525 13.06 -19.42 -30.18
CA VAL A 525 12.94 -20.88 -30.29
C VAL A 525 12.43 -21.25 -31.66
#